data_fc6363cd9626c8a1e6e69fb72d0d569d
#
_entry.id   fc6363cd9626c8a1e6e69fb72d0d569d
#
_cell.length_a   1.000
_cell.length_b   1.000
_cell.length_c   1.000
_cell.angle_alpha   90.00
_cell.angle_beta   90.00
_cell.angle_gamma   90.00
#
_symmetry.space_group_name_H-M   'P 1'
#
loop_
_entity.id
_entity.type
_entity.pdbx_description
1 polymer ?
#
loop_
_entity_poly.entity_id
_entity_poly.type
_entity_poly.pdbx_seq_one_letter_code
_entity_poly.pdbx_strand_id
1 'polypeptide(L)'
;MTLILAPAVIQVAGVVIVSAVFIQSVFLIVSSFRRLAIEREQRRVTLDSLRYQTEIATAESKKEGDRTTLSWSGHRKFEVQRKVKELGGVHSFYLVPHDGKPLPPFLPGQYLTFQLRIPDQPKPVIRCYSLSDSPNNPDYYRVSIKKVPPPRDQPDKPPGLSSTYFNDMLQEDDILDIKAPSG
;
A
#
# COMPACT_ATOMS: atom_id res chain seq x y z
N MET A 1 28.63 -81.67 28.83
CA MET A 1 27.35 -81.03 28.44
C MET A 1 27.51 -79.60 27.99
N THR A 2 28.72 -79.15 27.70
CA THR A 2 29.06 -77.73 27.35
C THR A 2 29.35 -77.44 25.86
N LEU A 3 29.41 -78.47 25.01
CA LEU A 3 29.82 -78.33 23.61
C LEU A 3 28.66 -78.13 22.61
N ILE A 4 27.40 -78.32 23.03
CA ILE A 4 26.25 -78.21 22.12
C ILE A 4 25.61 -76.78 22.16
N LEU A 5 25.89 -76.00 23.22
CA LEU A 5 25.37 -74.64 23.34
C LEU A 5 26.13 -73.59 22.45
N ALA A 6 27.36 -73.83 22.06
CA ALA A 6 28.20 -72.91 21.32
C ALA A 6 27.63 -72.58 19.91
N PRO A 7 27.19 -73.53 19.10
CA PRO A 7 26.67 -73.24 17.77
C PRO A 7 25.36 -72.49 17.78
N ALA A 8 24.48 -72.76 18.75
CA ALA A 8 23.20 -72.06 18.90
C ALA A 8 23.36 -70.59 19.31
N VAL A 9 24.29 -70.31 20.20
CA VAL A 9 24.63 -68.94 20.61
C VAL A 9 25.21 -68.13 19.47
N ILE A 10 26.07 -68.74 18.66
CA ILE A 10 26.64 -68.06 17.47
C ILE A 10 25.57 -67.78 16.42
N GLN A 11 24.63 -68.68 16.19
CA GLN A 11 23.52 -68.45 15.26
C GLN A 11 22.59 -67.30 15.73
N VAL A 12 22.23 -67.28 17.02
CA VAL A 12 21.39 -66.23 17.58
C VAL A 12 22.12 -64.89 17.53
N ALA A 13 23.38 -64.81 17.87
CA ALA A 13 24.20 -63.60 17.74
C ALA A 13 24.27 -63.11 16.29
N GLY A 14 24.44 -64.01 15.32
CA GLY A 14 24.43 -63.70 13.89
C GLY A 14 23.13 -63.08 13.40
N VAL A 15 22.01 -63.65 13.78
CA VAL A 15 20.65 -63.12 13.45
C VAL A 15 20.43 -61.76 14.07
N VAL A 16 20.85 -61.53 15.31
CA VAL A 16 20.71 -60.24 15.99
C VAL A 16 21.54 -59.14 15.27
N ILE A 17 22.78 -59.47 14.88
CA ILE A 17 23.64 -58.53 14.19
C ILE A 17 23.07 -58.17 12.80
N VAL A 18 22.63 -59.15 12.01
CA VAL A 18 22.01 -58.92 10.71
C VAL A 18 20.73 -58.08 10.83
N SER A 19 19.90 -58.36 11.80
CA SER A 19 18.69 -57.59 12.05
C SER A 19 18.99 -56.14 12.45
N ALA A 20 19.99 -55.91 13.31
CA ALA A 20 20.43 -54.59 13.71
C ALA A 20 20.97 -53.76 12.50
N VAL A 21 21.79 -54.40 11.68
CA VAL A 21 22.32 -53.73 10.46
C VAL A 21 21.20 -53.38 9.46
N PHE A 22 20.22 -54.31 9.31
CA PHE A 22 19.07 -54.06 8.45
C PHE A 22 18.21 -52.88 8.96
N ILE A 23 17.89 -52.84 10.24
CA ILE A 23 17.13 -51.73 10.88
C ILE A 23 17.87 -50.44 10.74
N GLN A 24 19.19 -50.45 10.96
CA GLN A 24 20.03 -49.25 10.79
C GLN A 24 20.05 -48.76 9.37
N SER A 25 20.15 -49.65 8.37
CA SER A 25 20.10 -49.31 6.97
C SER A 25 18.78 -48.67 6.54
N VAL A 26 17.66 -49.24 7.00
CA VAL A 26 16.31 -48.70 6.75
C VAL A 26 16.17 -47.34 7.40
N PHE A 27 16.64 -47.15 8.61
CA PHE A 27 16.61 -45.87 9.31
C PHE A 27 17.40 -44.78 8.55
N LEU A 28 18.60 -45.09 8.03
CA LEU A 28 19.40 -44.18 7.24
C LEU A 28 18.72 -43.78 5.92
N ILE A 29 18.10 -44.74 5.26
CA ILE A 29 17.36 -44.49 4.02
C ILE A 29 16.17 -43.55 4.30
N VAL A 30 15.36 -43.85 5.30
CA VAL A 30 14.18 -43.04 5.66
C VAL A 30 14.59 -41.64 6.10
N SER A 31 15.67 -41.52 6.89
CA SER A 31 16.18 -40.22 7.32
C SER A 31 16.70 -39.37 6.16
N SER A 32 17.33 -39.99 5.17
CA SER A 32 17.80 -39.32 3.95
C SER A 32 16.63 -38.78 3.11
N PHE A 33 15.58 -39.59 2.93
CA PHE A 33 14.38 -39.13 2.23
C PHE A 33 13.67 -37.99 2.95
N ARG A 34 13.59 -38.03 4.29
CA ARG A 34 13.02 -36.95 5.09
C ARG A 34 13.81 -35.66 4.96
N ARG A 35 15.14 -35.71 4.98
CA ARG A 35 16.01 -34.53 4.76
C ARG A 35 15.78 -33.91 3.39
N LEU A 36 15.75 -34.71 2.33
CA LEU A 36 15.49 -34.27 0.98
C LEU A 36 14.10 -33.62 0.81
N ALA A 37 13.08 -34.15 1.49
CA ALA A 37 11.74 -33.56 1.49
C ALA A 37 11.70 -32.20 2.16
N ILE A 38 12.35 -32.06 3.32
CA ILE A 38 12.45 -30.79 4.05
C ILE A 38 13.22 -29.73 3.23
N GLU A 39 14.34 -30.11 2.61
CA GLU A 39 15.11 -29.20 1.77
C GLU A 39 14.33 -28.71 0.54
N ARG A 40 13.52 -29.58 -0.07
CA ARG A 40 12.64 -29.21 -1.19
C ARG A 40 11.58 -28.19 -0.76
N GLU A 41 10.99 -28.41 0.40
CA GLU A 41 9.97 -27.49 0.94
C GLU A 41 10.58 -26.11 1.28
N GLN A 42 11.74 -26.10 1.93
CA GLN A 42 12.45 -24.85 2.24
C GLN A 42 12.82 -24.06 0.96
N ARG A 43 13.30 -24.76 -0.08
CA ARG A 43 13.59 -24.12 -1.36
C ARG A 43 12.35 -23.51 -2.02
N ARG A 44 11.19 -24.20 -1.95
CA ARG A 44 9.93 -23.65 -2.48
C ARG A 44 9.55 -22.37 -1.78
N VAL A 45 9.50 -22.39 -0.44
CA VAL A 45 9.16 -21.19 0.36
C VAL A 45 10.12 -20.04 0.07
N THR A 46 11.42 -20.32 -0.05
CA THR A 46 12.41 -19.28 -0.38
C THR A 46 12.19 -18.69 -1.78
N LEU A 47 11.92 -19.54 -2.77
CA LEU A 47 11.65 -19.08 -4.15
C LEU A 47 10.35 -18.26 -4.22
N ASP A 48 9.31 -18.65 -3.52
CA ASP A 48 8.05 -17.93 -3.50
C ASP A 48 8.21 -16.56 -2.80
N SER A 49 8.97 -16.50 -1.72
CA SER A 49 9.29 -15.21 -1.07
C SER A 49 10.11 -14.27 -1.96
N LEU A 50 11.08 -14.79 -2.70
CA LEU A 50 11.86 -13.99 -3.64
C LEU A 50 11.02 -13.50 -4.82
N ARG A 51 10.12 -14.32 -5.35
CA ARG A 51 9.17 -13.90 -6.40
C ARG A 51 8.28 -12.76 -5.92
N TYR A 52 7.70 -12.91 -4.73
CA TYR A 52 6.86 -11.87 -4.13
C TYR A 52 7.62 -10.55 -3.93
N GLN A 53 8.85 -10.61 -3.43
CA GLN A 53 9.70 -9.42 -3.31
C GLN A 53 10.01 -8.76 -4.65
N THR A 54 10.27 -9.57 -5.68
CA THR A 54 10.54 -9.06 -7.04
C THR A 54 9.30 -8.39 -7.62
N GLU A 55 8.11 -8.96 -7.43
CA GLU A 55 6.84 -8.36 -7.88
C GLU A 55 6.58 -7.02 -7.19
N ILE A 56 6.79 -6.92 -5.87
CA ILE A 56 6.67 -5.65 -5.14
C ILE A 56 7.66 -4.61 -5.70
N ALA A 57 8.93 -4.96 -5.82
CA ALA A 57 9.96 -4.04 -6.30
C ALA A 57 9.68 -3.54 -7.73
N THR A 58 9.18 -4.41 -8.61
CA THR A 58 8.81 -4.00 -9.97
C THR A 58 7.58 -3.09 -9.98
N ALA A 59 6.58 -3.38 -9.14
CA ALA A 59 5.39 -2.53 -9.01
C ALA A 59 5.72 -1.14 -8.43
N GLU A 60 6.61 -1.07 -7.44
CA GLU A 60 7.09 0.19 -6.87
C GLU A 60 7.91 1.01 -7.87
N SER A 61 8.81 0.37 -8.61
CA SER A 61 9.60 1.02 -9.67
C SER A 61 8.71 1.58 -10.77
N LYS A 62 7.67 0.86 -11.17
CA LYS A 62 6.68 1.36 -12.14
C LYS A 62 5.94 2.58 -11.59
N LYS A 63 5.45 2.54 -10.35
CA LYS A 63 4.76 3.69 -9.72
C LYS A 63 5.65 4.92 -9.63
N GLU A 64 6.95 4.74 -9.33
CA GLU A 64 7.90 5.84 -9.31
C GLU A 64 8.10 6.45 -10.70
N GLY A 65 8.23 5.61 -11.73
CA GLY A 65 8.27 6.04 -13.12
C GLY A 65 7.02 6.83 -13.52
N ASP A 66 5.84 6.32 -13.16
CA ASP A 66 4.56 6.98 -13.45
C ASP A 66 4.43 8.32 -12.72
N ARG A 67 4.88 8.43 -11.45
CA ARG A 67 4.90 9.70 -10.71
C ARG A 67 5.70 10.77 -11.43
N THR A 68 6.88 10.40 -11.92
CA THR A 68 7.76 11.35 -12.62
C THR A 68 7.21 11.73 -13.98
N THR A 69 6.75 10.75 -14.75
CA THR A 69 6.31 10.93 -16.13
C THR A 69 4.97 11.66 -16.24
N LEU A 70 4.03 11.36 -15.33
CA LEU A 70 2.68 11.95 -15.32
C LEU A 70 2.60 13.26 -14.53
N SER A 71 3.65 13.61 -13.78
CA SER A 71 3.70 14.86 -13.02
C SER A 71 3.66 16.08 -13.96
N TRP A 72 3.19 17.20 -13.44
CA TRP A 72 3.12 18.45 -14.20
C TRP A 72 3.76 19.61 -13.44
N SER A 73 4.22 20.59 -14.19
CA SER A 73 4.70 21.86 -13.64
C SER A 73 3.59 22.92 -13.71
N GLY A 74 3.59 23.86 -12.76
CA GLY A 74 2.58 24.91 -12.70
C GLY A 74 1.21 24.39 -12.21
N HIS A 75 0.13 25.02 -12.71
CA HIS A 75 -1.23 24.66 -12.36
C HIS A 75 -1.89 23.86 -13.50
N ARG A 76 -2.63 22.81 -13.15
CA ARG A 76 -3.46 22.02 -14.04
C ARG A 76 -4.92 22.15 -13.58
N LYS A 77 -5.84 22.18 -14.54
CA LYS A 77 -7.27 22.31 -14.25
C LYS A 77 -7.86 20.99 -13.85
N PHE A 78 -8.62 21.01 -12.75
CA PHE A 78 -9.35 19.87 -12.21
C PHE A 78 -10.82 20.27 -12.06
N GLU A 79 -11.67 19.34 -12.38
CA GLU A 79 -13.12 19.45 -12.19
C GLU A 79 -13.52 18.75 -10.88
N VAL A 80 -14.43 19.37 -10.16
CA VAL A 80 -15.07 18.75 -8.98
C VAL A 80 -16.13 17.77 -9.48
N GLN A 81 -15.74 16.51 -9.68
CA GLN A 81 -16.65 15.47 -10.16
C GLN A 81 -17.75 15.14 -9.13
N ARG A 82 -17.41 15.21 -7.84
CA ARG A 82 -18.34 14.88 -6.75
C ARG A 82 -17.98 15.63 -5.48
N LYS A 83 -19.01 16.11 -4.77
CA LYS A 83 -18.92 16.75 -3.47
C LYS A 83 -19.79 15.98 -2.47
N VAL A 84 -19.19 15.37 -1.46
CA VAL A 84 -19.87 14.54 -0.46
C VAL A 84 -19.81 15.21 0.90
N LYS A 85 -20.98 15.42 1.50
CA LYS A 85 -21.08 15.91 2.87
C LYS A 85 -20.80 14.76 3.85
N GLU A 86 -19.80 14.94 4.65
CA GLU A 86 -19.42 14.03 5.73
C GLU A 86 -19.95 14.52 7.08
N LEU A 87 -19.68 13.77 8.14
CA LEU A 87 -20.03 14.18 9.51
C LEU A 87 -19.13 15.34 10.01
N GLY A 88 -19.64 16.13 10.95
CA GLY A 88 -18.84 17.15 11.64
C GLY A 88 -18.44 18.38 10.81
N GLY A 89 -19.21 18.71 9.77
CA GLY A 89 -18.94 19.89 8.92
C GLY A 89 -17.76 19.71 7.97
N VAL A 90 -17.49 18.48 7.58
CA VAL A 90 -16.48 18.11 6.57
C VAL A 90 -17.19 17.84 5.25
N HIS A 91 -16.56 18.26 4.15
CA HIS A 91 -16.91 17.80 2.80
C HIS A 91 -15.71 17.14 2.14
N SER A 92 -15.96 16.05 1.46
CA SER A 92 -14.99 15.37 0.59
C SER A 92 -15.23 15.75 -0.85
N PHE A 93 -14.14 16.18 -1.54
CA PHE A 93 -14.15 16.61 -2.94
C PHE A 93 -13.37 15.60 -3.76
N TYR A 94 -14.00 15.08 -4.79
CA TYR A 94 -13.42 14.15 -5.75
C TYR A 94 -13.06 14.93 -7.00
N LEU A 95 -11.78 14.98 -7.33
CA LEU A 95 -11.19 15.87 -8.32
C LEU A 95 -10.64 15.06 -9.48
N VAL A 96 -11.15 15.31 -10.67
CA VAL A 96 -10.70 14.66 -11.90
C VAL A 96 -10.00 15.68 -12.80
N PRO A 97 -8.99 15.25 -13.59
CA PRO A 97 -8.34 16.15 -14.53
C PRO A 97 -9.31 16.60 -15.62
N HIS A 98 -9.48 17.91 -15.79
CA HIS A 98 -10.35 18.46 -16.84
C HIS A 98 -9.85 18.15 -18.26
N ASP A 99 -8.55 17.89 -18.43
CA ASP A 99 -7.94 17.54 -19.71
C ASP A 99 -7.98 16.03 -20.03
N GLY A 100 -8.59 15.22 -19.15
CA GLY A 100 -8.73 13.76 -19.31
C GLY A 100 -7.42 12.97 -19.27
N LYS A 101 -6.26 13.59 -19.01
CA LYS A 101 -5.00 12.87 -18.91
C LYS A 101 -4.88 12.13 -17.59
N PRO A 102 -4.17 10.99 -17.55
CA PRO A 102 -4.01 10.20 -16.34
C PRO A 102 -3.37 11.01 -15.20
N LEU A 103 -3.62 10.54 -13.98
CA LEU A 103 -3.08 11.10 -12.76
C LEU A 103 -1.81 10.35 -12.34
N PRO A 104 -0.76 11.07 -11.89
CA PRO A 104 0.36 10.43 -11.22
C PRO A 104 -0.11 9.80 -9.89
N PRO A 105 0.37 8.61 -9.52
CA PRO A 105 0.16 8.08 -8.19
C PRO A 105 0.85 9.01 -7.16
N PHE A 106 0.26 9.13 -5.99
CA PHE A 106 0.82 9.94 -4.91
C PHE A 106 1.33 9.07 -3.75
N LEU A 107 2.11 9.66 -2.84
CA LEU A 107 2.55 9.00 -1.61
C LEU A 107 1.64 9.39 -0.44
N PRO A 108 1.42 8.50 0.53
CA PRO A 108 0.77 8.86 1.78
C PRO A 108 1.43 10.08 2.44
N GLY A 109 0.61 11.05 2.85
CA GLY A 109 1.09 12.31 3.44
C GLY A 109 1.25 13.45 2.44
N GLN A 110 1.22 13.21 1.13
CA GLN A 110 1.25 14.27 0.13
C GLN A 110 -0.05 15.09 0.11
N TYR A 111 0.08 16.32 -0.39
CA TYR A 111 -0.99 17.31 -0.49
C TYR A 111 -1.05 17.92 -1.89
N LEU A 112 -2.21 18.49 -2.20
CA LEU A 112 -2.42 19.33 -3.38
C LEU A 112 -2.34 20.81 -3.00
N THR A 113 -1.72 21.61 -3.84
CA THR A 113 -1.72 23.08 -3.70
C THR A 113 -2.75 23.68 -4.65
N PHE A 114 -3.74 24.33 -4.08
CA PHE A 114 -4.85 24.96 -4.77
C PHE A 114 -4.57 26.46 -4.96
N GLN A 115 -4.87 26.97 -6.14
CA GLN A 115 -4.96 28.41 -6.41
C GLN A 115 -6.43 28.76 -6.55
N LEU A 116 -7.01 29.30 -5.47
CA LEU A 116 -8.44 29.60 -5.36
C LEU A 116 -8.75 31.01 -5.77
N ARG A 117 -9.68 31.18 -6.69
CA ARG A 117 -10.27 32.50 -7.06
C ARG A 117 -11.54 32.69 -6.28
N ILE A 118 -11.41 33.20 -5.06
CA ILE A 118 -12.52 33.44 -4.15
C ILE A 118 -13.14 34.80 -4.47
N PRO A 119 -14.49 34.93 -4.59
CA PRO A 119 -15.14 36.23 -4.75
C PRO A 119 -14.70 37.23 -3.68
N ASP A 120 -14.66 38.49 -4.05
CA ASP A 120 -14.24 39.62 -3.19
C ASP A 120 -12.78 39.58 -2.69
N GLN A 121 -11.97 38.65 -3.20
CA GLN A 121 -10.53 38.65 -2.95
C GLN A 121 -9.75 39.22 -4.14
N PRO A 122 -8.90 40.24 -3.91
CA PRO A 122 -8.18 40.95 -5.00
C PRO A 122 -7.09 40.05 -5.66
N LYS A 123 -6.67 38.98 -4.96
CA LYS A 123 -5.64 38.04 -5.41
C LYS A 123 -6.06 36.60 -5.16
N PRO A 124 -5.60 35.66 -5.99
CA PRO A 124 -5.83 34.26 -5.72
C PRO A 124 -5.26 33.82 -4.36
N VAL A 125 -6.02 33.00 -3.66
CA VAL A 125 -5.65 32.46 -2.35
C VAL A 125 -5.02 31.08 -2.53
N ILE A 126 -3.80 30.90 -2.05
CA ILE A 126 -3.09 29.62 -2.13
C ILE A 126 -3.35 28.83 -0.85
N ARG A 127 -3.75 27.57 -1.00
CA ARG A 127 -3.98 26.65 0.13
C ARG A 127 -3.54 25.23 -0.24
N CYS A 128 -3.05 24.51 0.77
CA CYS A 128 -2.66 23.11 0.65
C CYS A 128 -3.66 22.25 1.42
N TYR A 129 -4.08 21.15 0.83
CA TYR A 129 -4.92 20.13 1.47
C TYR A 129 -4.37 18.75 1.18
N SER A 130 -4.23 17.95 2.24
CA SER A 130 -3.72 16.59 2.14
C SER A 130 -4.66 15.71 1.33
N LEU A 131 -4.07 14.83 0.52
CA LEU A 131 -4.78 13.77 -0.16
C LEU A 131 -5.34 12.79 0.87
N SER A 132 -6.62 12.46 0.76
CA SER A 132 -7.38 11.71 1.78
C SER A 132 -7.97 10.41 1.27
N ASP A 133 -7.42 9.85 0.19
CA ASP A 133 -7.82 8.55 -0.35
C ASP A 133 -6.62 7.61 -0.51
N SER A 134 -6.88 6.42 -1.04
CA SER A 134 -5.84 5.44 -1.37
C SER A 134 -4.93 5.97 -2.48
N PRO A 135 -3.60 5.91 -2.33
CA PRO A 135 -2.65 6.29 -3.37
C PRO A 135 -2.68 5.34 -4.58
N ASN A 136 -3.43 4.23 -4.48
CA ASN A 136 -3.60 3.26 -5.56
C ASN A 136 -4.82 3.55 -6.45
N ASN A 137 -5.59 4.60 -6.16
CA ASN A 137 -6.71 5.02 -6.99
C ASN A 137 -6.19 5.87 -8.16
N PRO A 138 -6.35 5.43 -9.42
CA PRO A 138 -5.88 6.16 -10.59
C PRO A 138 -6.88 7.17 -11.14
N ASP A 139 -8.14 7.15 -10.68
CA ASP A 139 -9.25 7.81 -11.37
C ASP A 139 -9.44 9.25 -10.90
N TYR A 140 -9.19 9.52 -9.63
CA TYR A 140 -9.39 10.85 -9.04
C TYR A 140 -8.46 11.11 -7.87
N TYR A 141 -8.32 12.37 -7.50
CA TYR A 141 -7.79 12.77 -6.19
C TYR A 141 -8.93 13.15 -5.26
N ARG A 142 -8.82 12.80 -3.97
CA ARG A 142 -9.77 13.21 -2.95
C ARG A 142 -9.10 14.09 -1.90
N VAL A 143 -9.76 15.18 -1.54
CA VAL A 143 -9.41 16.00 -0.37
C VAL A 143 -10.65 16.16 0.52
N SER A 144 -10.45 16.11 1.84
CA SER A 144 -11.54 16.27 2.82
C SER A 144 -11.29 17.52 3.63
N ILE A 145 -12.21 18.46 3.56
CA ILE A 145 -12.05 19.83 4.08
C ILE A 145 -13.13 20.13 5.10
N LYS A 146 -12.70 20.35 6.34
CA LYS A 146 -13.58 20.80 7.42
C LYS A 146 -13.82 22.30 7.35
N LYS A 147 -15.07 22.71 7.45
CA LYS A 147 -15.42 24.14 7.58
C LYS A 147 -14.89 24.66 8.92
N VAL A 148 -14.10 25.71 8.88
CA VAL A 148 -13.55 26.37 10.08
C VAL A 148 -14.51 27.49 10.51
N PRO A 149 -15.19 27.35 11.65
CA PRO A 149 -16.08 28.39 12.19
C PRO A 149 -15.27 29.60 12.70
N PRO A 150 -15.90 30.71 13.00
CA PRO A 150 -15.26 31.80 13.73
C PRO A 150 -14.61 31.33 15.04
N PRO A 151 -13.52 31.97 15.51
CA PRO A 151 -12.92 31.63 16.79
C PRO A 151 -13.93 31.76 17.94
N ARG A 152 -13.88 30.83 18.91
CA ARG A 152 -14.84 30.80 20.02
C ARG A 152 -14.82 32.04 20.90
N ASP A 153 -13.65 32.65 21.05
CA ASP A 153 -13.40 33.88 21.78
C ASP A 153 -13.71 35.15 20.98
N GLN A 154 -13.99 35.02 19.67
CA GLN A 154 -14.28 36.14 18.77
C GLN A 154 -15.33 35.74 17.72
N PRO A 155 -16.59 35.53 18.14
CA PRO A 155 -17.66 35.03 17.27
C PRO A 155 -18.03 35.99 16.13
N ASP A 156 -17.72 37.27 16.28
CA ASP A 156 -17.98 38.31 15.27
C ASP A 156 -16.94 38.31 14.14
N LYS A 157 -15.84 37.53 14.27
CA LYS A 157 -14.88 37.41 13.18
C LYS A 157 -15.43 36.48 12.07
N PRO A 158 -15.01 36.71 10.81
CA PRO A 158 -15.42 35.84 9.72
C PRO A 158 -14.87 34.41 9.91
N PRO A 159 -15.60 33.40 9.40
CA PRO A 159 -15.09 32.02 9.35
C PRO A 159 -13.88 31.91 8.45
N GLY A 160 -13.24 30.73 8.47
CA GLY A 160 -12.07 30.48 7.64
C GLY A 160 -12.38 30.63 6.14
N LEU A 161 -11.76 31.60 5.49
CA LEU A 161 -12.05 32.03 4.12
C LEU A 161 -12.06 30.83 3.12
N SER A 162 -10.97 30.08 3.03
CA SER A 162 -10.85 29.00 2.06
C SER A 162 -11.77 27.82 2.39
N SER A 163 -11.92 27.47 3.68
CA SER A 163 -12.81 26.39 4.08
C SER A 163 -14.28 26.73 3.84
N THR A 164 -14.67 27.98 3.99
CA THR A 164 -16.01 28.48 3.63
C THR A 164 -16.23 28.39 2.12
N TYR A 165 -15.26 28.83 1.32
CA TYR A 165 -15.34 28.71 -0.14
C TYR A 165 -15.59 27.28 -0.58
N PHE A 166 -14.78 26.31 -0.11
CA PHE A 166 -14.95 24.89 -0.44
C PHE A 166 -16.32 24.36 0.03
N ASN A 167 -16.70 24.63 1.27
CA ASN A 167 -17.90 24.02 1.84
C ASN A 167 -19.21 24.65 1.32
N ASP A 168 -19.26 25.98 1.15
CA ASP A 168 -20.49 26.71 0.89
C ASP A 168 -20.64 27.15 -0.58
N MET A 169 -19.55 27.43 -1.28
CA MET A 169 -19.59 28.05 -2.61
C MET A 169 -19.24 27.07 -3.72
N LEU A 170 -18.19 26.27 -3.57
CA LEU A 170 -17.74 25.34 -4.58
C LEU A 170 -18.77 24.22 -4.80
N GLN A 171 -19.12 23.95 -6.05
CA GLN A 171 -20.09 22.94 -6.47
C GLN A 171 -19.44 21.87 -7.34
N GLU A 172 -20.20 20.81 -7.64
CA GLU A 172 -19.85 19.85 -8.68
C GLU A 172 -19.79 20.58 -10.03
N ASP A 173 -18.93 20.11 -10.93
CA ASP A 173 -18.59 20.68 -12.23
C ASP A 173 -17.73 21.98 -12.18
N ASP A 174 -17.47 22.54 -10.99
CA ASP A 174 -16.55 23.68 -10.86
C ASP A 174 -15.10 23.29 -11.17
N ILE A 175 -14.35 24.24 -11.73
CA ILE A 175 -12.95 24.04 -12.14
C ILE A 175 -11.99 24.71 -11.16
N LEU A 176 -11.00 23.96 -10.72
CA LEU A 176 -9.94 24.40 -9.81
C LEU A 176 -8.57 24.36 -10.47
N ASP A 177 -7.73 25.32 -10.15
CA ASP A 177 -6.30 25.35 -10.55
C ASP A 177 -5.47 24.68 -9.44
N ILE A 178 -4.81 23.55 -9.77
CA ILE A 178 -4.14 22.67 -8.80
C ILE A 178 -2.72 22.34 -9.27
N LYS A 179 -1.73 22.37 -8.35
CA LYS A 179 -0.37 21.86 -8.59
C LYS A 179 -0.28 20.37 -8.32
N ALA A 180 0.70 19.72 -8.95
CA ALA A 180 1.00 18.29 -8.72
C ALA A 180 1.17 17.97 -7.23
N PRO A 181 0.86 16.72 -6.83
CA PRO A 181 1.09 16.26 -5.47
C PRO A 181 2.51 16.56 -5.00
N SER A 182 2.67 17.07 -3.79
CA SER A 182 3.95 17.40 -3.17
C SER A 182 3.94 17.20 -1.66
N GLY A 183 5.11 17.07 -1.03
CA GLY A 183 5.31 16.81 0.40
C GLY A 183 6.27 15.67 0.64
#